data_e8c71678d40804f2886b3e3a7db9cd40
#
_entry.id   e8c71678d40804f2886b3e3a7db9cd40
#
_cell.length_a   1.000
_cell.length_b   1.000
_cell.length_c   1.000
_cell.angle_alpha   90.00
_cell.angle_beta   90.00
_cell.angle_gamma   90.00
#
_symmetry.space_group_name_H-M   'P 1'
#
loop_
_entity.id
_entity.type
_entity.pdbx_description
1 polymer ?
#
loop_
_entity_poly.entity_id
_entity_poly.type
_entity_poly.pdbx_seq_one_letter_code
_entity_poly.pdbx_strand_id
1 'polypeptide(L)'
;MKIFLIFLFSIQLSVLAQSKIKKVLIEGEGIPIIMLNGGTSDMSVFTVHSKELSRNYKVIRMEQFNVQYATEGLMLPKDYSVQMESEAIKFTLDSLNIKEPVILVGHSFGGLIAFDFALNHPNYIRSLVLIEPPIFGIAEIKNESPNGMKKMQELSKQFTPQAEITEDMVRQFRCDLMNCDTVDIRKHPLWATWLKQKNRLRGLSLVNNYQIDLKKLHDFKKPVLIITGTQTVPFHKRIDELLTAKFPLAKTASIQGGHTAVNTNPHEFVETLINFLK
;
A
#
# COMPACT_ATOMS: atom_id res chain seq x y z
N MET A 1 29.68 -20.73 -31.07
CA MET A 1 29.59 -20.88 -29.61
C MET A 1 29.46 -19.54 -28.85
N LYS A 2 29.97 -18.43 -29.36
CA LYS A 2 29.83 -17.09 -28.70
C LYS A 2 28.44 -16.44 -28.83
N ILE A 3 27.66 -16.74 -29.87
CA ILE A 3 26.31 -16.12 -30.10
C ILE A 3 25.27 -16.70 -29.15
N PHE A 4 25.36 -17.94 -28.70
CA PHE A 4 24.41 -18.59 -27.80
C PHE A 4 24.49 -18.04 -26.35
N LEU A 5 25.71 -17.65 -25.90
CA LEU A 5 25.88 -17.04 -24.57
C LEU A 5 25.30 -15.61 -24.47
N ILE A 6 25.40 -14.84 -25.58
CA ILE A 6 24.86 -13.47 -25.62
C ILE A 6 23.31 -13.49 -25.58
N PHE A 7 22.68 -14.49 -26.22
CA PHE A 7 21.23 -14.63 -26.23
C PHE A 7 20.68 -15.06 -24.85
N LEU A 8 21.35 -15.96 -24.15
CA LEU A 8 21.01 -16.36 -22.78
C LEU A 8 21.18 -15.21 -21.78
N PHE A 9 22.24 -14.39 -21.95
CA PHE A 9 22.48 -13.24 -21.09
C PHE A 9 21.44 -12.11 -21.31
N SER A 10 21.02 -11.88 -22.55
CA SER A 10 19.99 -10.91 -22.88
C SER A 10 18.60 -11.34 -22.38
N ILE A 11 18.28 -12.64 -22.42
CA ILE A 11 17.04 -13.19 -21.88
C ILE A 11 17.03 -13.09 -20.35
N GLN A 12 18.12 -13.38 -19.67
CA GLN A 12 18.22 -13.21 -18.20
C GLN A 12 18.13 -11.74 -17.78
N LEU A 13 18.74 -10.80 -18.51
CA LEU A 13 18.61 -9.38 -18.25
C LEU A 13 17.17 -8.88 -18.46
N SER A 14 16.48 -9.36 -19.49
CA SER A 14 15.09 -9.00 -19.76
C SER A 14 14.12 -9.53 -18.69
N VAL A 15 14.34 -10.75 -18.21
CA VAL A 15 13.54 -11.35 -17.11
C VAL A 15 13.76 -10.60 -15.79
N LEU A 16 15.02 -10.26 -15.45
CA LEU A 16 15.35 -9.47 -14.26
C LEU A 16 14.82 -8.03 -14.34
N ALA A 17 14.83 -7.43 -15.54
CA ALA A 17 14.25 -6.10 -15.74
C ALA A 17 12.71 -6.15 -15.67
N GLN A 18 12.08 -7.18 -16.23
CA GLN A 18 10.63 -7.36 -16.22
C GLN A 18 10.07 -7.62 -14.80
N SER A 19 10.86 -8.25 -13.91
CA SER A 19 10.50 -8.46 -12.49
C SER A 19 10.48 -7.18 -11.65
N LYS A 20 11.03 -6.06 -12.16
CA LYS A 20 11.06 -4.76 -11.48
C LYS A 20 9.89 -3.85 -11.87
N ILE A 21 9.13 -4.19 -12.90
CA ILE A 21 8.00 -3.41 -13.38
C ILE A 21 6.72 -3.98 -12.80
N LYS A 22 5.94 -3.12 -12.14
CA LYS A 22 4.64 -3.50 -11.59
C LYS A 22 3.61 -3.71 -12.70
N LYS A 23 2.68 -4.65 -12.49
CA LYS A 23 1.46 -4.73 -13.30
C LYS A 23 0.63 -3.47 -13.07
N VAL A 24 0.14 -2.88 -14.13
CA VAL A 24 -0.63 -1.63 -14.10
C VAL A 24 -1.89 -1.72 -14.93
N LEU A 25 -2.91 -0.95 -14.52
CA LEU A 25 -4.07 -0.60 -15.34
C LEU A 25 -4.13 0.92 -15.43
N ILE A 26 -4.28 1.43 -16.64
CA ILE A 26 -4.26 2.88 -16.93
C ILE A 26 -5.58 3.26 -17.55
N GLU A 27 -6.23 4.30 -17.00
CA GLU A 27 -7.50 4.84 -17.46
C GLU A 27 -7.44 6.37 -17.47
N GLY A 28 -8.06 7.00 -18.47
CA GLY A 28 -8.12 8.46 -18.60
C GLY A 28 -6.81 9.10 -19.06
N GLU A 29 -6.82 10.43 -19.08
CA GLU A 29 -5.72 11.29 -19.49
C GLU A 29 -5.56 12.48 -18.52
N GLY A 30 -4.44 13.22 -18.60
CA GLY A 30 -4.17 14.37 -17.76
C GLY A 30 -3.18 14.07 -16.64
N ILE A 31 -3.28 14.78 -15.51
CA ILE A 31 -2.37 14.65 -14.38
C ILE A 31 -2.41 13.22 -13.84
N PRO A 32 -1.25 12.53 -13.69
CA PRO A 32 -1.23 11.15 -13.25
C PRO A 32 -1.53 11.00 -11.75
N ILE A 33 -2.47 10.10 -11.45
CA ILE A 33 -2.77 9.59 -10.11
C ILE A 33 -2.34 8.13 -10.06
N ILE A 34 -1.43 7.79 -9.16
CA ILE A 34 -1.07 6.40 -8.86
C ILE A 34 -1.87 5.93 -7.66
N MET A 35 -2.46 4.75 -7.75
CA MET A 35 -3.22 4.13 -6.66
C MET A 35 -2.61 2.78 -6.29
N LEU A 36 -2.19 2.67 -5.02
CA LEU A 36 -1.62 1.46 -4.40
C LEU A 36 -2.61 0.89 -3.39
N ASN A 37 -3.06 -0.34 -3.63
CA ASN A 37 -4.03 -1.05 -2.77
C ASN A 37 -3.42 -1.55 -1.45
N GLY A 38 -4.26 -2.00 -0.53
CA GLY A 38 -3.82 -2.70 0.68
C GLY A 38 -3.22 -4.08 0.37
N GLY A 39 -2.32 -4.55 1.21
CA GLY A 39 -1.49 -5.75 0.96
C GLY A 39 -2.24 -7.07 0.75
N THR A 40 -3.54 -7.14 1.04
CA THR A 40 -4.37 -8.33 0.82
C THR A 40 -5.37 -8.20 -0.31
N SER A 41 -5.48 -7.02 -0.89
CA SER A 41 -6.37 -6.72 -2.02
C SER A 41 -5.54 -6.64 -3.31
N ASP A 42 -6.16 -6.78 -4.46
CA ASP A 42 -5.56 -6.43 -5.73
C ASP A 42 -6.05 -5.05 -6.21
N MET A 43 -5.44 -4.54 -7.27
CA MET A 43 -5.75 -3.22 -7.81
C MET A 43 -7.19 -3.05 -8.29
N SER A 44 -8.00 -4.12 -8.39
CA SER A 44 -9.40 -4.04 -8.78
C SER A 44 -10.29 -3.35 -7.72
N VAL A 45 -9.84 -3.29 -6.45
CA VAL A 45 -10.58 -2.58 -5.39
C VAL A 45 -10.80 -1.10 -5.72
N PHE A 46 -9.93 -0.52 -6.54
CA PHE A 46 -10.04 0.88 -6.99
C PHE A 46 -10.77 1.05 -8.33
N THR A 47 -11.50 0.05 -8.82
CA THR A 47 -12.18 0.13 -10.13
C THR A 47 -13.22 1.24 -10.18
N VAL A 48 -14.05 1.41 -9.15
CA VAL A 48 -15.06 2.48 -9.10
C VAL A 48 -14.39 3.84 -9.02
N HIS A 49 -13.38 3.98 -8.16
CA HIS A 49 -12.58 5.20 -8.00
C HIS A 49 -11.92 5.63 -9.33
N SER A 50 -11.27 4.67 -9.98
CA SER A 50 -10.59 4.90 -11.26
C SER A 50 -11.55 5.37 -12.34
N LYS A 51 -12.72 4.74 -12.45
CA LYS A 51 -13.75 5.12 -13.42
C LYS A 51 -14.24 6.57 -13.24
N GLU A 52 -14.34 7.05 -12.01
CA GLU A 52 -14.75 8.44 -11.73
C GLU A 52 -13.61 9.42 -11.95
N LEU A 53 -12.42 9.13 -11.41
CA LEU A 53 -11.24 9.98 -11.51
C LEU A 53 -10.74 10.10 -12.95
N SER A 54 -10.85 9.03 -13.76
CA SER A 54 -10.38 9.01 -15.15
C SER A 54 -11.11 9.98 -16.10
N ARG A 55 -12.16 10.63 -15.63
CA ARG A 55 -12.82 11.71 -16.38
C ARG A 55 -11.93 12.96 -16.49
N ASN A 56 -11.01 13.17 -15.53
CA ASN A 56 -10.18 14.38 -15.45
C ASN A 56 -8.70 14.09 -15.17
N TYR A 57 -8.34 12.84 -14.91
CA TYR A 57 -6.98 12.43 -14.53
C TYR A 57 -6.56 11.17 -15.27
N LYS A 58 -5.25 11.00 -15.45
CA LYS A 58 -4.68 9.71 -15.85
C LYS A 58 -4.53 8.84 -14.59
N VAL A 59 -5.42 7.89 -14.39
CA VAL A 59 -5.39 6.99 -13.23
C VAL A 59 -4.56 5.76 -13.54
N ILE A 60 -3.56 5.48 -12.71
CA ILE A 60 -2.63 4.35 -12.83
C ILE A 60 -2.77 3.51 -11.57
N ARG A 61 -3.47 2.39 -11.69
CA ARG A 61 -3.56 1.41 -10.60
C ARG A 61 -2.37 0.47 -10.72
N MET A 62 -1.57 0.36 -9.66
CA MET A 62 -0.38 -0.49 -9.63
C MET A 62 -0.55 -1.64 -8.66
N GLU A 63 -0.19 -2.86 -9.08
CA GLU A 63 -0.21 -4.04 -8.22
C GLU A 63 1.06 -4.11 -7.37
N GLN A 64 0.94 -4.44 -6.09
CA GLN A 64 2.12 -4.75 -5.27
C GLN A 64 2.66 -6.15 -5.61
N PHE A 65 3.95 -6.36 -5.41
CA PHE A 65 4.60 -7.64 -5.69
C PHE A 65 4.07 -8.77 -4.82
N ASN A 66 3.76 -8.52 -3.54
CA ASN A 66 3.18 -9.57 -2.70
C ASN A 66 1.87 -10.11 -3.26
N VAL A 67 1.03 -9.26 -3.86
CA VAL A 67 -0.22 -9.65 -4.51
C VAL A 67 0.07 -10.30 -5.86
N GLN A 68 0.97 -9.73 -6.66
CA GLN A 68 1.33 -10.23 -7.97
C GLN A 68 1.91 -11.65 -7.89
N TYR A 69 2.90 -11.88 -7.02
CA TYR A 69 3.51 -13.19 -6.79
C TYR A 69 2.51 -14.20 -6.25
N ALA A 70 1.67 -13.81 -5.29
CA ALA A 70 0.63 -14.70 -4.76
C ALA A 70 -0.39 -15.11 -5.82
N THR A 71 -0.76 -14.19 -6.73
CA THR A 71 -1.69 -14.46 -7.83
C THR A 71 -1.09 -15.41 -8.87
N GLU A 72 0.22 -15.36 -9.07
CA GLU A 72 0.99 -16.24 -9.95
C GLU A 72 1.37 -17.57 -9.30
N GLY A 73 1.01 -17.79 -8.02
CA GLY A 73 1.38 -18.98 -7.26
C GLY A 73 2.86 -19.05 -6.89
N LEU A 74 3.57 -17.92 -6.96
CA LEU A 74 5.00 -17.82 -6.68
C LEU A 74 5.26 -17.42 -5.22
N MET A 75 6.48 -17.73 -4.77
CA MET A 75 7.00 -17.23 -3.50
C MET A 75 7.67 -15.88 -3.71
N LEU A 76 7.52 -14.97 -2.75
CA LEU A 76 8.26 -13.71 -2.76
C LEU A 76 9.79 -13.98 -2.68
N PRO A 77 10.63 -13.11 -3.23
CA PRO A 77 12.08 -13.17 -2.99
C PRO A 77 12.40 -13.14 -1.48
N LYS A 78 13.48 -13.82 -1.07
CA LYS A 78 13.90 -13.84 0.34
C LYS A 78 14.28 -12.46 0.87
N ASP A 79 14.80 -11.60 0.01
CA ASP A 79 15.20 -10.22 0.25
C ASP A 79 14.10 -9.20 -0.06
N TYR A 80 12.87 -9.66 -0.24
CA TYR A 80 11.71 -8.79 -0.46
C TYR A 80 11.63 -7.69 0.61
N SER A 81 11.47 -6.45 0.16
CA SER A 81 11.54 -5.27 1.04
C SER A 81 10.58 -4.15 0.57
N VAL A 82 10.31 -3.20 1.46
CA VAL A 82 9.55 -1.98 1.11
C VAL A 82 10.28 -1.19 0.04
N GLN A 83 11.62 -1.14 0.10
CA GLN A 83 12.45 -0.46 -0.90
C GLN A 83 12.31 -1.10 -2.29
N MET A 84 12.21 -2.44 -2.36
CA MET A 84 11.96 -3.13 -3.63
C MET A 84 10.62 -2.69 -4.25
N GLU A 85 9.56 -2.58 -3.44
CA GLU A 85 8.27 -2.08 -3.88
C GLU A 85 8.33 -0.61 -4.34
N SER A 86 9.03 0.22 -3.57
CA SER A 86 9.22 1.64 -3.82
C SER A 86 10.01 1.88 -5.13
N GLU A 87 11.17 1.25 -5.29
CA GLU A 87 11.95 1.34 -6.53
C GLU A 87 11.20 0.83 -7.76
N ALA A 88 10.35 -0.19 -7.60
CA ALA A 88 9.53 -0.67 -8.70
C ALA A 88 8.48 0.35 -9.18
N ILE A 89 8.01 1.26 -8.31
CA ILE A 89 7.17 2.39 -8.74
C ILE A 89 7.97 3.27 -9.69
N LYS A 90 9.19 3.65 -9.31
CA LYS A 90 10.07 4.47 -10.14
C LYS A 90 10.32 3.82 -11.50
N PHE A 91 10.74 2.55 -11.52
CA PHE A 91 10.98 1.82 -12.76
C PHE A 91 9.74 1.75 -13.64
N THR A 92 8.56 1.58 -13.04
CA THR A 92 7.28 1.55 -13.77
C THR A 92 6.96 2.90 -14.41
N LEU A 93 7.13 4.01 -13.66
CA LEU A 93 6.92 5.37 -14.17
C LEU A 93 7.88 5.68 -15.33
N ASP A 94 9.16 5.36 -15.17
CA ASP A 94 10.17 5.55 -16.20
C ASP A 94 9.84 4.74 -17.46
N SER A 95 9.39 3.49 -17.30
CA SER A 95 8.98 2.61 -18.42
C SER A 95 7.75 3.12 -19.17
N LEU A 96 6.81 3.77 -18.45
CA LEU A 96 5.63 4.39 -19.03
C LEU A 96 5.91 5.81 -19.57
N ASN A 97 7.18 6.26 -19.49
CA ASN A 97 7.60 7.61 -19.89
C ASN A 97 6.82 8.73 -19.18
N ILE A 98 6.43 8.51 -17.92
CA ILE A 98 5.74 9.51 -17.10
C ILE A 98 6.81 10.39 -16.45
N LYS A 99 6.94 11.63 -16.91
CA LYS A 99 7.96 12.59 -16.49
C LYS A 99 7.46 13.63 -15.49
N GLU A 100 6.15 13.90 -15.52
CA GLU A 100 5.51 14.84 -14.59
C GLU A 100 5.35 14.22 -13.20
N PRO A 101 5.45 15.06 -12.14
CA PRO A 101 5.17 14.61 -10.78
C PRO A 101 3.73 14.10 -10.62
N VAL A 102 3.59 12.99 -9.89
CA VAL A 102 2.33 12.26 -9.73
C VAL A 102 1.63 12.58 -8.41
N ILE A 103 0.32 12.44 -8.39
CA ILE A 103 -0.47 12.29 -7.17
C ILE A 103 -0.36 10.83 -6.75
N LEU A 104 0.21 10.56 -5.57
CA LEU A 104 0.42 9.19 -5.09
C LEU A 104 -0.54 8.88 -3.96
N VAL A 105 -1.41 7.90 -4.18
CA VAL A 105 -2.42 7.43 -3.23
C VAL A 105 -2.04 6.03 -2.76
N GLY A 106 -1.95 5.82 -1.45
CA GLY A 106 -1.68 4.50 -0.89
C GLY A 106 -2.59 4.16 0.29
N HIS A 107 -3.20 2.96 0.25
CA HIS A 107 -4.02 2.42 1.31
C HIS A 107 -3.28 1.32 2.06
N SER A 108 -3.30 1.34 3.40
CA SER A 108 -2.73 0.30 4.25
C SER A 108 -1.27 -0.01 3.86
N PHE A 109 -0.91 -1.24 3.54
CA PHE A 109 0.44 -1.60 3.08
C PHE A 109 0.88 -0.81 1.85
N GLY A 110 -0.02 -0.54 0.90
CA GLY A 110 0.25 0.39 -0.20
C GLY A 110 0.53 1.82 0.29
N GLY A 111 -0.04 2.21 1.43
CA GLY A 111 0.27 3.48 2.12
C GLY A 111 1.70 3.53 2.66
N LEU A 112 2.20 2.42 3.23
CA LEU A 112 3.60 2.31 3.65
C LEU A 112 4.55 2.41 2.45
N ILE A 113 4.23 1.74 1.33
CA ILE A 113 5.02 1.80 0.10
C ILE A 113 5.00 3.23 -0.48
N ALA A 114 3.83 3.87 -0.51
CA ALA A 114 3.68 5.25 -0.97
C ALA A 114 4.49 6.24 -0.10
N PHE A 115 4.46 6.04 1.21
CA PHE A 115 5.24 6.81 2.17
C PHE A 115 6.75 6.68 1.92
N ASP A 116 7.26 5.45 1.78
CA ASP A 116 8.67 5.19 1.49
C ASP A 116 9.09 5.84 0.16
N PHE A 117 8.30 5.63 -0.90
CA PHE A 117 8.56 6.21 -2.20
C PHE A 117 8.61 7.75 -2.15
N ALA A 118 7.63 8.36 -1.50
CA ALA A 118 7.55 9.82 -1.42
C ALA A 118 8.75 10.44 -0.69
N LEU A 119 9.21 9.82 0.40
CA LEU A 119 10.37 10.32 1.16
C LEU A 119 11.70 10.09 0.43
N ASN A 120 11.82 9.04 -0.36
CA ASN A 120 13.05 8.73 -1.10
C ASN A 120 13.09 9.38 -2.49
N HIS A 121 11.95 9.67 -3.09
CA HIS A 121 11.81 10.23 -4.44
C HIS A 121 10.87 11.46 -4.48
N PRO A 122 11.09 12.51 -3.65
CA PRO A 122 10.15 13.63 -3.50
C PRO A 122 9.92 14.40 -4.81
N ASN A 123 10.87 14.36 -5.75
CA ASN A 123 10.75 15.02 -7.05
C ASN A 123 9.70 14.35 -7.97
N TYR A 124 9.37 13.07 -7.73
CA TYR A 124 8.31 12.36 -8.45
C TYR A 124 6.92 12.69 -7.88
N ILE A 125 6.82 13.39 -6.75
CA ILE A 125 5.57 13.59 -6.03
C ILE A 125 5.04 15.02 -6.25
N ARG A 126 3.80 15.10 -6.74
CA ARG A 126 2.97 16.30 -6.76
C ARG A 126 2.25 16.47 -5.41
N SER A 127 1.57 15.43 -4.96
CA SER A 127 0.95 15.32 -3.65
C SER A 127 0.88 13.86 -3.20
N LEU A 128 0.82 13.64 -1.88
CA LEU A 128 0.77 12.33 -1.25
C LEU A 128 -0.55 12.16 -0.51
N VAL A 129 -1.22 11.03 -0.71
CA VAL A 129 -2.44 10.66 0.00
C VAL A 129 -2.23 9.33 0.71
N LEU A 130 -2.28 9.35 2.01
CA LEU A 130 -2.08 8.19 2.88
C LEU A 130 -3.39 7.81 3.54
N ILE A 131 -3.79 6.55 3.42
CA ILE A 131 -5.01 6.02 3.99
C ILE A 131 -4.61 4.90 4.94
N GLU A 132 -4.62 5.21 6.25
CA GLU A 132 -4.28 4.28 7.33
C GLU A 132 -3.02 3.43 7.08
N PRO A 133 -1.86 4.05 6.81
CA PRO A 133 -0.63 3.32 6.57
C PRO A 133 -0.12 2.66 7.86
N PRO A 134 0.36 1.40 7.84
CA PRO A 134 0.86 0.70 9.03
C PRO A 134 2.31 1.12 9.35
N ILE A 135 2.54 2.37 9.70
CA ILE A 135 3.88 2.91 9.98
C ILE A 135 4.20 2.72 11.48
N PHE A 136 4.52 1.49 11.85
CA PHE A 136 4.81 1.09 13.22
C PHE A 136 6.16 1.60 13.75
N GLY A 137 7.02 2.14 12.88
CA GLY A 137 8.34 2.66 13.24
C GLY A 137 8.34 3.99 13.98
N ILE A 138 7.19 4.66 14.13
CA ILE A 138 7.09 5.92 14.87
C ILE A 138 7.39 5.66 16.35
N ALA A 139 8.33 6.44 16.92
CA ALA A 139 8.80 6.23 18.30
C ALA A 139 7.66 6.32 19.34
N GLU A 140 6.75 7.27 19.18
CA GLU A 140 5.58 7.46 20.04
C GLU A 140 4.66 6.23 19.99
N ILE A 141 4.44 5.63 18.81
CA ILE A 141 3.66 4.40 18.65
C ILE A 141 4.29 3.24 19.42
N LYS A 142 5.63 3.11 19.37
CA LYS A 142 6.35 2.07 20.13
C LYS A 142 6.21 2.24 21.63
N ASN A 143 6.26 3.49 22.11
CA ASN A 143 6.18 3.82 23.54
C ASN A 143 4.75 3.72 24.09
N GLU A 144 3.78 4.24 23.37
CA GLU A 144 2.37 4.28 23.77
C GLU A 144 1.69 2.92 23.65
N SER A 145 2.12 2.09 22.68
CA SER A 145 1.52 0.79 22.37
C SER A 145 -0.02 0.82 22.32
N PRO A 146 -0.62 1.59 21.40
CA PRO A 146 -2.06 1.73 21.35
C PRO A 146 -2.79 0.39 21.28
N ASN A 147 -4.03 0.34 21.76
CA ASN A 147 -4.81 -0.89 21.85
C ASN A 147 -4.82 -1.64 20.50
N GLY A 148 -4.62 -2.95 20.53
CA GLY A 148 -4.50 -3.81 19.36
C GLY A 148 -3.13 -3.82 18.67
N MET A 149 -2.28 -2.82 18.91
CA MET A 149 -0.99 -2.67 18.24
C MET A 149 -0.05 -3.84 18.46
N LYS A 150 0.17 -4.23 19.73
CA LYS A 150 1.07 -5.33 20.08
C LYS A 150 0.63 -6.64 19.43
N LYS A 151 -0.67 -6.92 19.47
CA LYS A 151 -1.25 -8.13 18.88
C LYS A 151 -1.03 -8.15 17.35
N MET A 152 -1.28 -7.04 16.67
CA MET A 152 -1.05 -6.91 15.23
C MET A 152 0.44 -7.04 14.89
N GLN A 153 1.34 -6.47 15.69
CA GLN A 153 2.78 -6.60 15.47
C GLN A 153 3.25 -8.05 15.62
N GLU A 154 2.82 -8.76 16.66
CA GLU A 154 3.20 -10.17 16.86
C GLU A 154 2.65 -11.07 15.74
N LEU A 155 1.44 -10.83 15.29
CA LEU A 155 0.85 -11.56 14.18
C LEU A 155 1.59 -11.27 12.86
N SER A 156 1.83 -9.99 12.56
CA SER A 156 2.46 -9.62 11.28
C SER A 156 3.90 -10.11 11.15
N LYS A 157 4.65 -10.33 12.25
CA LYS A 157 5.97 -10.98 12.22
C LYS A 157 5.95 -12.34 11.54
N GLN A 158 4.83 -13.05 11.58
CA GLN A 158 4.67 -14.36 10.98
C GLN A 158 4.52 -14.31 9.45
N PHE A 159 4.17 -13.17 8.87
CA PHE A 159 3.93 -12.99 7.44
C PHE A 159 5.22 -12.73 6.65
N THR A 160 6.26 -13.53 6.91
CA THR A 160 7.52 -13.41 6.19
C THR A 160 7.34 -13.67 4.68
N PRO A 161 8.29 -13.25 3.80
CA PRO A 161 8.20 -13.51 2.37
C PRO A 161 8.05 -15.00 2.00
N GLN A 162 8.56 -15.90 2.84
CA GLN A 162 8.56 -17.35 2.65
C GLN A 162 7.57 -18.09 3.56
N ALA A 163 6.66 -17.37 4.25
CA ALA A 163 5.74 -17.97 5.21
C ALA A 163 4.75 -18.94 4.54
N GLU A 164 4.47 -20.05 5.23
CA GLU A 164 3.28 -20.84 4.97
C GLU A 164 2.09 -20.20 5.71
N ILE A 165 1.13 -19.66 4.96
CA ILE A 165 -0.01 -18.96 5.53
C ILE A 165 -1.11 -19.95 5.86
N THR A 166 -1.46 -20.06 7.14
CA THR A 166 -2.54 -20.92 7.63
C THR A 166 -3.89 -20.21 7.65
N GLU A 167 -4.96 -20.98 7.76
CA GLU A 167 -6.32 -20.44 7.94
C GLU A 167 -6.43 -19.61 9.22
N ASP A 168 -5.82 -20.07 10.32
CA ASP A 168 -5.85 -19.36 11.60
C ASP A 168 -5.15 -18.00 11.52
N MET A 169 -4.04 -17.89 10.81
CA MET A 169 -3.37 -16.63 10.55
C MET A 169 -4.28 -15.65 9.79
N VAL A 170 -5.03 -16.13 8.79
CA VAL A 170 -6.02 -15.31 8.06
C VAL A 170 -7.13 -14.86 9.03
N ARG A 171 -7.65 -15.76 9.85
CA ARG A 171 -8.68 -15.47 10.84
C ARG A 171 -8.24 -14.38 11.80
N GLN A 172 -7.07 -14.54 12.41
CA GLN A 172 -6.52 -13.57 13.36
C GLN A 172 -6.32 -12.20 12.71
N PHE A 173 -5.69 -12.17 11.52
CA PHE A 173 -5.45 -10.92 10.79
C PHE A 173 -6.74 -10.15 10.48
N ARG A 174 -7.78 -10.86 10.03
CA ARG A 174 -9.07 -10.22 9.73
C ARG A 174 -9.76 -9.73 11.00
N CYS A 175 -9.72 -10.52 12.08
CA CYS A 175 -10.27 -10.11 13.35
C CYS A 175 -9.60 -8.87 13.93
N ASP A 176 -8.28 -8.77 13.85
CA ASP A 176 -7.53 -7.63 14.38
C ASP A 176 -7.82 -6.33 13.60
N LEU A 177 -8.14 -6.43 12.31
CA LEU A 177 -8.52 -5.27 11.49
C LEU A 177 -10.01 -4.88 11.59
N MET A 178 -10.89 -5.84 11.90
CA MET A 178 -12.34 -5.64 11.88
C MET A 178 -12.97 -5.63 13.28
N ASN A 179 -12.15 -5.75 14.34
CA ASN A 179 -12.61 -5.79 15.73
C ASN A 179 -13.72 -6.83 15.96
N CYS A 180 -13.48 -8.08 15.61
CA CYS A 180 -14.49 -9.15 15.63
C CYS A 180 -14.59 -9.91 16.95
N ASP A 181 -14.49 -9.23 18.10
CA ASP A 181 -14.54 -9.87 19.43
C ASP A 181 -15.85 -10.64 19.70
N THR A 182 -16.92 -10.30 18.99
CA THR A 182 -18.24 -10.90 19.19
C THR A 182 -18.77 -11.70 18.01
N VAL A 183 -18.05 -11.72 16.88
CA VAL A 183 -18.52 -12.34 15.61
C VAL A 183 -17.49 -13.35 15.10
N ASP A 184 -17.94 -14.56 14.77
CA ASP A 184 -17.09 -15.53 14.07
C ASP A 184 -16.84 -15.05 12.63
N ILE A 185 -15.64 -14.51 12.39
CA ILE A 185 -15.21 -13.96 11.10
C ILE A 185 -15.28 -14.99 9.95
N ARG A 186 -15.27 -16.29 10.27
CA ARG A 186 -15.43 -17.37 9.27
C ARG A 186 -16.82 -17.40 8.63
N LYS A 187 -17.82 -16.76 9.26
CA LYS A 187 -19.16 -16.58 8.70
C LYS A 187 -19.27 -15.35 7.78
N HIS A 188 -18.20 -14.55 7.65
CA HIS A 188 -18.20 -13.38 6.78
C HIS A 188 -18.34 -13.81 5.30
N PRO A 189 -19.17 -13.12 4.47
CA PRO A 189 -19.37 -13.48 3.06
C PRO A 189 -18.08 -13.59 2.23
N LEU A 190 -17.04 -12.85 2.58
CA LEU A 190 -15.75 -12.87 1.90
C LEU A 190 -14.76 -13.91 2.45
N TRP A 191 -15.15 -14.74 3.43
CA TRP A 191 -14.23 -15.67 4.08
C TRP A 191 -13.54 -16.61 3.09
N ALA A 192 -14.30 -17.27 2.22
CA ALA A 192 -13.75 -18.17 1.20
C ALA A 192 -12.79 -17.46 0.24
N THR A 193 -13.08 -16.20 -0.11
CA THR A 193 -12.21 -15.36 -0.93
C THR A 193 -10.89 -15.06 -0.22
N TRP A 194 -10.94 -14.69 1.05
CA TRP A 194 -9.73 -14.42 1.84
C TRP A 194 -8.84 -15.64 1.99
N LEU A 195 -9.42 -16.83 2.20
CA LEU A 195 -8.67 -18.10 2.24
C LEU A 195 -8.01 -18.42 0.91
N LYS A 196 -8.73 -18.24 -0.20
CA LYS A 196 -8.17 -18.43 -1.54
C LYS A 196 -6.98 -17.48 -1.81
N GLN A 197 -7.02 -16.29 -1.24
CA GLN A 197 -6.02 -15.23 -1.40
C GLN A 197 -5.00 -15.17 -0.25
N LYS A 198 -4.95 -16.15 0.64
CA LYS A 198 -4.17 -16.11 1.88
C LYS A 198 -2.68 -15.79 1.66
N ASN A 199 -2.11 -16.24 0.57
CA ASN A 199 -0.70 -16.02 0.25
C ASN A 199 -0.34 -14.53 0.00
N ARG A 200 -1.33 -13.66 -0.20
CA ARG A 200 -1.14 -12.19 -0.26
C ARG A 200 -0.67 -11.60 1.08
N LEU A 201 -0.80 -12.34 2.20
CA LEU A 201 -0.25 -11.94 3.49
C LEU A 201 1.27 -12.04 3.57
N ARG A 202 1.92 -12.80 2.68
CA ARG A 202 3.38 -12.89 2.64
C ARG A 202 4.00 -11.51 2.42
N GLY A 203 5.10 -11.25 3.12
CA GLY A 203 5.81 -9.97 3.06
C GLY A 203 5.24 -8.88 3.97
N LEU A 204 4.05 -9.04 4.57
CA LEU A 204 3.49 -8.02 5.47
C LEU A 204 4.28 -7.88 6.79
N SER A 205 5.21 -8.81 7.09
CA SER A 205 6.14 -8.65 8.21
C SER A 205 7.03 -7.41 8.10
N LEU A 206 7.19 -6.86 6.90
CA LEU A 206 8.00 -5.66 6.64
C LEU A 206 7.54 -4.44 7.43
N VAL A 207 6.25 -4.35 7.80
CA VAL A 207 5.71 -3.25 8.60
C VAL A 207 6.38 -3.10 9.97
N ASN A 208 6.89 -4.21 10.54
CA ASN A 208 7.54 -4.21 11.86
C ASN A 208 8.98 -3.67 11.83
N ASN A 209 9.66 -3.85 10.72
CA ASN A 209 11.08 -3.56 10.57
C ASN A 209 11.34 -2.25 9.82
N TYR A 210 10.29 -1.62 9.29
CA TYR A 210 10.43 -0.37 8.55
C TYR A 210 10.94 0.75 9.48
N GLN A 211 12.02 1.38 9.06
CA GLN A 211 12.65 2.50 9.79
C GLN A 211 12.32 3.81 9.08
N ILE A 212 11.83 4.78 9.84
CA ILE A 212 11.48 6.10 9.33
C ILE A 212 12.71 7.01 9.39
N ASP A 213 13.04 7.62 8.27
CA ASP A 213 13.94 8.76 8.25
C ASP A 213 13.18 10.04 8.63
N LEU A 214 13.27 10.41 9.90
CA LEU A 214 12.57 11.60 10.43
C LEU A 214 13.03 12.91 9.76
N LYS A 215 14.28 12.97 9.29
CA LYS A 215 14.76 14.13 8.56
C LYS A 215 14.06 14.26 7.22
N LYS A 216 13.99 13.18 6.43
CA LYS A 216 13.26 13.17 5.15
C LYS A 216 11.78 13.52 5.35
N LEU A 217 11.15 13.01 6.41
CA LEU A 217 9.76 13.31 6.76
C LEU A 217 9.56 14.80 7.02
N HIS A 218 10.41 15.43 7.84
CA HIS A 218 10.37 16.87 8.12
C HIS A 218 10.67 17.72 6.87
N ASP A 219 11.57 17.26 6.01
CA ASP A 219 11.98 17.95 4.80
C ASP A 219 10.99 17.79 3.62
N PHE A 220 9.99 16.93 3.76
CA PHE A 220 8.99 16.70 2.73
C PHE A 220 8.00 17.87 2.65
N LYS A 221 8.15 18.71 1.61
CA LYS A 221 7.40 19.97 1.42
C LYS A 221 6.32 19.89 0.33
N LYS A 222 5.80 18.69 0.08
CA LYS A 222 4.66 18.52 -0.82
C LYS A 222 3.36 18.41 -0.01
N PRO A 223 2.19 18.77 -0.59
CA PRO A 223 0.91 18.58 0.07
C PRO A 223 0.68 17.12 0.44
N VAL A 224 0.20 16.87 1.67
CA VAL A 224 -0.14 15.53 2.16
C VAL A 224 -1.58 15.53 2.63
N LEU A 225 -2.35 14.52 2.24
CA LEU A 225 -3.66 14.22 2.80
C LEU A 225 -3.59 12.91 3.57
N ILE A 226 -4.01 12.92 4.82
CA ILE A 226 -4.13 11.72 5.65
C ILE A 226 -5.61 11.43 5.85
N ILE A 227 -6.03 10.23 5.46
CA ILE A 227 -7.43 9.81 5.51
C ILE A 227 -7.58 8.68 6.51
N THR A 228 -8.52 8.85 7.46
CA THR A 228 -8.80 7.89 8.53
C THR A 228 -10.27 7.46 8.47
N GLY A 229 -10.54 6.17 8.60
CA GLY A 229 -11.91 5.66 8.76
C GLY A 229 -12.51 6.08 10.11
N THR A 230 -13.78 6.52 10.13
CA THR A 230 -14.45 6.97 11.36
C THR A 230 -14.57 5.89 12.43
N GLN A 231 -14.51 4.62 12.04
CA GLN A 231 -14.63 3.43 12.88
C GLN A 231 -13.38 2.54 12.85
N THR A 232 -12.23 3.14 12.52
CA THR A 232 -10.97 2.39 12.45
C THR A 232 -10.47 1.97 13.83
N VAL A 233 -9.53 1.03 13.85
CA VAL A 233 -8.90 0.56 15.09
C VAL A 233 -7.99 1.62 15.71
N PRO A 234 -7.87 1.68 17.05
CA PRO A 234 -7.17 2.77 17.75
C PRO A 234 -5.72 3.00 17.29
N PHE A 235 -4.99 1.97 16.96
CA PHE A 235 -3.59 2.13 16.55
C PHE A 235 -3.46 2.81 15.17
N HIS A 236 -4.35 2.57 14.20
CA HIS A 236 -4.36 3.28 12.92
C HIS A 236 -4.68 4.76 13.12
N LYS A 237 -5.72 5.05 13.90
CA LYS A 237 -6.07 6.43 14.24
C LYS A 237 -4.86 7.17 14.84
N ARG A 238 -4.16 6.53 15.79
CA ARG A 238 -3.00 7.15 16.44
C ARG A 238 -1.82 7.37 15.49
N ILE A 239 -1.56 6.44 14.58
CA ILE A 239 -0.53 6.61 13.54
C ILE A 239 -0.86 7.81 12.66
N ASP A 240 -2.10 7.93 12.20
CA ASP A 240 -2.55 9.02 11.33
C ASP A 240 -2.43 10.39 12.02
N GLU A 241 -2.79 10.49 13.32
CA GLU A 241 -2.60 11.70 14.13
C GLU A 241 -1.13 12.11 14.19
N LEU A 242 -0.23 11.14 14.44
CA LEU A 242 1.21 11.41 14.53
C LEU A 242 1.82 11.80 13.18
N LEU A 243 1.41 11.15 12.10
CA LEU A 243 1.84 11.52 10.75
C LEU A 243 1.37 12.93 10.40
N THR A 244 0.12 13.27 10.75
CA THR A 244 -0.42 14.63 10.57
C THR A 244 0.43 15.68 11.28
N ALA A 245 0.84 15.40 12.51
CA ALA A 245 1.68 16.31 13.28
C ALA A 245 3.13 16.43 12.75
N LYS A 246 3.63 15.40 12.06
CA LYS A 246 5.02 15.35 11.59
C LYS A 246 5.21 15.85 10.16
N PHE A 247 4.20 15.78 9.30
CA PHE A 247 4.28 16.34 7.95
C PHE A 247 3.99 17.85 7.96
N PRO A 248 4.88 18.69 7.39
CA PRO A 248 4.71 20.15 7.45
C PRO A 248 3.46 20.69 6.73
N LEU A 249 2.99 20.01 5.70
CA LEU A 249 1.85 20.42 4.87
C LEU A 249 0.74 19.35 4.86
N ALA A 250 0.49 18.74 6.03
CA ALA A 250 -0.57 17.75 6.17
C ALA A 250 -1.94 18.38 6.33
N LYS A 251 -2.91 17.78 5.65
CA LYS A 251 -4.36 17.93 5.89
C LYS A 251 -4.94 16.59 6.27
N THR A 252 -6.06 16.58 6.98
CA THR A 252 -6.76 15.36 7.37
C THR A 252 -8.15 15.33 6.78
N ALA A 253 -8.65 14.11 6.54
CA ALA A 253 -10.06 13.85 6.25
C ALA A 253 -10.47 12.53 6.89
N SER A 254 -11.79 12.34 7.06
CA SER A 254 -12.35 11.07 7.51
C SER A 254 -13.32 10.54 6.48
N ILE A 255 -13.40 9.21 6.36
CA ILE A 255 -14.38 8.49 5.53
C ILE A 255 -15.19 7.56 6.44
N GLN A 256 -16.48 7.48 6.21
CA GLN A 256 -17.36 6.63 7.00
C GLN A 256 -16.95 5.15 6.92
N GLY A 257 -16.69 4.50 8.07
CA GLY A 257 -16.36 3.09 8.18
C GLY A 257 -15.01 2.82 8.85
N GLY A 258 -14.56 1.56 8.81
CA GLY A 258 -13.30 1.10 9.40
C GLY A 258 -12.12 1.15 8.43
N HIS A 259 -11.13 0.30 8.66
CA HIS A 259 -9.90 0.24 7.86
C HIS A 259 -10.10 0.13 6.33
N THR A 260 -11.21 -0.43 5.89
CA THR A 260 -11.53 -0.56 4.45
C THR A 260 -12.51 0.50 3.96
N ALA A 261 -12.71 1.59 4.70
CA ALA A 261 -13.68 2.66 4.39
C ALA A 261 -13.52 3.20 2.97
N VAL A 262 -12.29 3.39 2.51
CA VAL A 262 -12.00 3.82 1.14
C VAL A 262 -12.60 2.88 0.08
N ASN A 263 -12.63 1.58 0.33
CA ASN A 263 -13.14 0.59 -0.62
C ASN A 263 -14.67 0.45 -0.56
N THR A 264 -15.26 0.68 0.62
CA THR A 264 -16.72 0.57 0.83
C THR A 264 -17.48 1.85 0.52
N ASN A 265 -16.78 2.99 0.53
CA ASN A 265 -17.35 4.32 0.22
C ASN A 265 -16.52 5.03 -0.87
N PRO A 266 -16.45 4.47 -2.09
CA PRO A 266 -15.60 4.99 -3.17
C PRO A 266 -15.95 6.41 -3.60
N HIS A 267 -17.22 6.78 -3.61
CA HIS A 267 -17.68 8.12 -3.99
C HIS A 267 -17.23 9.19 -2.99
N GLU A 268 -17.39 8.92 -1.68
CA GLU A 268 -16.93 9.81 -0.60
C GLU A 268 -15.39 10.01 -0.68
N PHE A 269 -14.64 8.94 -0.96
CA PHE A 269 -13.21 9.05 -1.17
C PHE A 269 -12.86 9.92 -2.38
N VAL A 270 -13.51 9.70 -3.53
CA VAL A 270 -13.23 10.46 -4.75
C VAL A 270 -13.53 11.95 -4.54
N GLU A 271 -14.67 12.28 -3.90
CA GLU A 271 -15.00 13.65 -3.56
C GLU A 271 -13.96 14.28 -2.62
N THR A 272 -13.56 13.57 -1.57
CA THR A 272 -12.52 13.99 -0.63
C THR A 272 -11.19 14.27 -1.33
N LEU A 273 -10.77 13.36 -2.22
CA LEU A 273 -9.55 13.53 -3.00
C LEU A 273 -9.62 14.73 -3.94
N ILE A 274 -10.71 14.88 -4.70
CA ILE A 274 -10.89 16.00 -5.62
C ILE A 274 -10.87 17.35 -4.86
N ASN A 275 -11.50 17.42 -3.69
CA ASN A 275 -11.50 18.64 -2.86
C ASN A 275 -10.10 18.98 -2.32
N PHE A 276 -9.29 17.97 -2.02
CA PHE A 276 -7.89 18.18 -1.62
C PHE A 276 -7.02 18.69 -2.79
N LEU A 277 -7.30 18.27 -4.02
CA LEU A 277 -6.50 18.59 -5.21
C LEU A 277 -6.81 19.96 -5.81
N LYS A 278 -7.91 20.62 -5.42
CA LYS A 278 -8.25 22.02 -5.75
C LYS A 278 -7.41 22.99 -4.94
#